data_dc79ecbbfe6cb3df587460962ad21314
#
_entry.id   dc79ecbbfe6cb3df587460962ad21314
#
_cell.length_a   1.000
_cell.length_b   1.000
_cell.length_c   1.000
_cell.angle_alpha   90.00
_cell.angle_beta   90.00
_cell.angle_gamma   90.00
#
_symmetry.space_group_name_H-M   'P 1'
#
loop_
_entity.id
_entity.type
_entity.pdbx_description
1 polymer ?
#
loop_
_entity_poly.entity_id
_entity_poly.type
_entity_poly.pdbx_seq_one_letter_code
_entity_poly.pdbx_strand_id
1 'polypeptide(L)'
;MMKKFALILLTITLMFSLTACAEKRTAVEIFAMDTYMSMTAYGRNAGPALTDASRKINELDRMLSRTIDSSDVAKLNDTHNVDVSDETAVLLEAALQYDAQTNGAFDITIAPIVNAWGITTDSPRVPEKDEISSLLTHVGSKHIHLNGNAVTLDDDCGIDLGGIAKGYASDCVAKIFADSKVSSGCVSLGGNVYVCGTKPDGSSWSVAIQDPQSDNYAATVALTDAFAVTSGGYQRFFTAEDGTVYQHIIDPKTGYPVQSDLLSVTIIADNGTMADAYSTALYVMGEKSAIDFWRSHADQFDVVLITTDGRLLYTPKLSDKIFNSEGSSYDFQVIDR
;
A
#
# COMPACT_ATOMS: atom_id res chain seq x y z
N MET A 1 63.34 18.40 -17.49
CA MET A 1 62.05 18.92 -17.93
C MET A 1 61.02 17.83 -18.23
N MET A 2 61.36 16.76 -18.92
CA MET A 2 60.43 15.68 -19.32
C MET A 2 59.72 14.96 -18.15
N LYS A 3 60.38 14.71 -17.01
CA LYS A 3 59.78 14.03 -15.84
C LYS A 3 58.67 14.88 -15.12
N LYS A 4 58.76 16.21 -15.15
CA LYS A 4 57.73 17.09 -14.60
C LYS A 4 56.48 17.18 -15.50
N PHE A 5 56.65 17.10 -16.83
CA PHE A 5 55.53 17.06 -17.79
C PHE A 5 54.76 15.76 -17.71
N ALA A 6 55.42 14.61 -17.51
CA ALA A 6 54.75 13.31 -17.36
C ALA A 6 53.92 13.22 -16.08
N LEU A 7 54.36 13.85 -14.98
CA LEU A 7 53.62 13.87 -13.70
C LEU A 7 52.37 14.77 -13.79
N ILE A 8 52.43 15.89 -14.51
CA ILE A 8 51.28 16.80 -14.72
C ILE A 8 50.27 16.16 -15.63
N LEU A 9 50.68 15.41 -16.66
CA LEU A 9 49.77 14.69 -17.56
C LEU A 9 49.06 13.56 -16.84
N LEU A 10 49.73 12.84 -15.90
CA LEU A 10 49.14 11.76 -15.10
C LEU A 10 48.11 12.27 -14.08
N THR A 11 48.37 13.46 -13.46
CA THR A 11 47.39 14.08 -12.55
C THR A 11 46.16 14.64 -13.28
N ILE A 12 46.32 15.17 -14.51
CA ILE A 12 45.18 15.64 -15.34
C ILE A 12 44.34 14.46 -15.81
N THR A 13 44.91 13.31 -16.19
CA THR A 13 44.17 12.09 -16.54
C THR A 13 43.46 11.48 -15.35
N LEU A 14 43.98 11.57 -14.12
CA LEU A 14 43.33 11.10 -12.91
C LEU A 14 42.16 12.02 -12.48
N MET A 15 42.20 13.30 -12.79
CA MET A 15 41.08 14.23 -12.52
C MET A 15 39.92 14.11 -13.52
N PHE A 16 40.14 13.60 -14.72
CA PHE A 16 39.07 13.35 -15.69
C PHE A 16 38.31 12.03 -15.48
N SER A 17 38.81 11.11 -14.63
CA SER A 17 38.15 9.84 -14.31
C SER A 17 37.18 9.93 -13.13
N LEU A 18 36.97 11.11 -12.54
CA LEU A 18 36.03 11.34 -11.43
C LEU A 18 34.73 12.06 -11.84
N THR A 19 34.44 12.21 -13.12
CA THR A 19 33.06 12.44 -13.52
C THR A 19 32.30 11.13 -13.31
N ALA A 20 31.86 10.89 -12.06
CA ALA A 20 30.80 9.93 -11.80
C ALA A 20 29.67 10.23 -12.81
N CYS A 21 29.48 9.34 -13.77
CA CYS A 21 28.37 9.43 -14.71
C CYS A 21 27.12 9.41 -13.82
N ALA A 22 26.53 10.57 -13.56
CA ALA A 22 25.28 10.64 -12.81
C ALA A 22 24.29 9.72 -13.51
N GLU A 23 23.81 8.71 -12.82
CA GLU A 23 22.86 7.76 -13.40
C GLU A 23 21.64 8.54 -13.90
N LYS A 24 21.28 8.30 -15.19
CA LYS A 24 20.18 9.01 -15.82
C LYS A 24 18.88 8.70 -15.05
N ARG A 25 18.27 9.74 -14.48
CA ARG A 25 16.94 9.68 -13.89
C ARG A 25 15.88 9.57 -14.99
N THR A 26 14.95 8.65 -14.84
CA THR A 26 13.71 8.57 -15.62
C THR A 26 12.55 8.56 -14.64
N ALA A 27 11.47 9.27 -14.95
CA ALA A 27 10.27 9.29 -14.14
C ALA A 27 9.03 9.17 -15.03
N VAL A 28 7.98 8.58 -14.50
CA VAL A 28 6.68 8.41 -15.15
C VAL A 28 5.60 8.66 -14.11
N GLU A 29 4.50 9.28 -14.54
CA GLU A 29 3.28 9.46 -13.76
C GLU A 29 2.11 8.87 -14.53
N ILE A 30 1.24 8.15 -13.83
CA ILE A 30 0.03 7.56 -14.40
C ILE A 30 -1.15 7.74 -13.43
N PHE A 31 -2.37 7.62 -13.94
CA PHE A 31 -3.57 7.47 -13.13
C PHE A 31 -4.13 6.07 -13.36
N ALA A 32 -4.21 5.26 -12.31
CA ALA A 32 -4.74 3.91 -12.34
C ALA A 32 -5.23 3.52 -10.93
N MET A 33 -6.07 2.51 -10.81
CA MET A 33 -6.63 2.04 -9.52
C MET A 33 -7.18 3.20 -8.69
N ASP A 34 -7.83 4.16 -9.37
CA ASP A 34 -8.48 5.33 -8.78
C ASP A 34 -7.55 6.25 -7.98
N THR A 35 -6.27 6.33 -8.38
CA THR A 35 -5.27 7.18 -7.73
C THR A 35 -4.17 7.65 -8.67
N TYR A 36 -3.48 8.75 -8.30
CA TYR A 36 -2.25 9.17 -8.95
C TYR A 36 -1.08 8.33 -8.46
N MET A 37 -0.25 7.93 -9.40
CA MET A 37 0.93 7.10 -9.17
C MET A 37 2.14 7.74 -9.81
N SER A 38 3.26 7.74 -9.09
CA SER A 38 4.54 8.23 -9.58
C SER A 38 5.63 7.18 -9.42
N MET A 39 6.45 7.02 -10.45
CA MET A 39 7.55 6.07 -10.44
C MET A 39 8.81 6.74 -10.95
N THR A 40 9.90 6.60 -10.24
CA THR A 40 11.24 7.10 -10.63
C THR A 40 12.23 5.95 -10.56
N ALA A 41 13.06 5.83 -11.58
CA ALA A 41 14.16 4.86 -11.59
C ALA A 41 15.41 5.49 -12.21
N TYR A 42 16.56 4.92 -11.90
CA TYR A 42 17.86 5.41 -12.34
C TYR A 42 18.60 4.34 -13.16
N GLY A 43 19.46 4.79 -14.05
CA GLY A 43 20.30 3.93 -14.87
C GLY A 43 19.76 3.66 -16.28
N ARG A 44 20.49 2.79 -16.99
CA ARG A 44 20.22 2.53 -18.43
C ARG A 44 18.88 1.85 -18.65
N ASN A 45 18.48 0.97 -17.73
CA ASN A 45 17.27 0.14 -17.87
C ASN A 45 16.03 0.81 -17.30
N ALA A 46 16.15 2.00 -16.68
CA ALA A 46 15.06 2.70 -16.02
C ALA A 46 13.86 2.97 -16.95
N GLY A 47 14.11 3.47 -18.17
CA GLY A 47 13.03 3.79 -19.12
C GLY A 47 12.20 2.57 -19.52
N PRO A 48 12.79 1.50 -20.05
CA PRO A 48 12.07 0.25 -20.35
C PRO A 48 11.33 -0.32 -19.15
N ALA A 49 11.97 -0.41 -17.97
CA ALA A 49 11.35 -0.93 -16.76
C ALA A 49 10.13 -0.12 -16.33
N LEU A 50 10.19 1.22 -16.37
CA LEU A 50 9.05 2.07 -16.05
C LEU A 50 7.91 1.94 -17.07
N THR A 51 8.22 1.70 -18.35
CA THR A 51 7.20 1.42 -19.36
C THR A 51 6.50 0.09 -19.09
N ASP A 52 7.25 -0.97 -18.76
CA ASP A 52 6.68 -2.27 -18.42
C ASP A 52 5.88 -2.22 -17.11
N ALA A 53 6.37 -1.50 -16.09
CA ALA A 53 5.66 -1.25 -14.84
C ALA A 53 4.32 -0.54 -15.07
N SER A 54 4.33 0.55 -15.86
CA SER A 54 3.10 1.29 -16.20
C SER A 54 2.09 0.42 -16.93
N ARG A 55 2.55 -0.40 -17.88
CA ARG A 55 1.69 -1.35 -18.60
C ARG A 55 1.09 -2.37 -17.64
N LYS A 56 1.91 -2.95 -16.75
CA LYS A 56 1.45 -3.94 -15.76
C LYS A 56 0.42 -3.38 -14.81
N ILE A 57 0.63 -2.18 -14.27
CA ILE A 57 -0.35 -1.52 -13.39
C ILE A 57 -1.68 -1.31 -14.12
N ASN A 58 -1.67 -0.85 -15.37
CA ASN A 58 -2.89 -0.67 -16.16
C ASN A 58 -3.59 -2.01 -16.51
N GLU A 59 -2.85 -3.10 -16.67
CA GLU A 59 -3.40 -4.46 -16.82
C GLU A 59 -4.11 -4.89 -15.54
N LEU A 60 -3.46 -4.73 -14.39
CA LEU A 60 -4.03 -5.05 -13.09
C LEU A 60 -5.27 -4.20 -12.76
N ASP A 61 -5.25 -2.91 -13.08
CA ASP A 61 -6.43 -2.04 -12.91
C ASP A 61 -7.64 -2.57 -13.67
N ARG A 62 -7.47 -2.94 -14.95
CA ARG A 62 -8.55 -3.54 -15.75
C ARG A 62 -9.01 -4.91 -15.29
N MET A 63 -8.15 -5.65 -14.62
CA MET A 63 -8.41 -7.02 -14.18
C MET A 63 -9.07 -7.07 -12.80
N LEU A 64 -8.64 -6.19 -11.88
CA LEU A 64 -8.99 -6.23 -10.46
C LEU A 64 -10.04 -5.20 -10.05
N SER A 65 -10.43 -4.29 -10.95
CA SER A 65 -11.42 -3.26 -10.67
C SER A 65 -12.82 -3.86 -10.45
N ARG A 66 -13.50 -3.41 -9.41
CA ARG A 66 -14.93 -3.75 -9.21
C ARG A 66 -15.90 -2.91 -10.05
N THR A 67 -15.40 -1.88 -10.74
CA THR A 67 -16.22 -0.92 -11.50
C THR A 67 -16.00 -0.99 -13.02
N ILE A 68 -15.04 -1.77 -13.49
CA ILE A 68 -14.80 -2.01 -14.92
C ILE A 68 -15.50 -3.34 -15.29
N ASP A 69 -16.62 -3.29 -15.99
CA ASP A 69 -17.48 -4.45 -16.29
C ASP A 69 -16.75 -5.66 -16.89
N SER A 70 -15.65 -5.42 -17.63
CA SER A 70 -14.87 -6.49 -18.26
C SER A 70 -13.85 -7.15 -17.32
N SER A 71 -13.66 -6.66 -16.10
CA SER A 71 -12.73 -7.18 -15.12
C SER A 71 -13.16 -8.54 -14.55
N ASP A 72 -12.21 -9.29 -13.99
CA ASP A 72 -12.52 -10.55 -13.30
C ASP A 72 -13.40 -10.30 -12.07
N VAL A 73 -13.08 -9.24 -11.29
CA VAL A 73 -13.81 -8.89 -10.07
C VAL A 73 -15.23 -8.44 -10.35
N ALA A 74 -15.44 -7.56 -11.33
CA ALA A 74 -16.81 -7.10 -11.68
C ALA A 74 -17.67 -8.26 -12.20
N LYS A 75 -17.11 -9.11 -13.07
CA LYS A 75 -17.80 -10.31 -13.55
C LYS A 75 -18.15 -11.28 -12.41
N LEU A 76 -17.20 -11.50 -11.50
CA LEU A 76 -17.42 -12.37 -10.34
C LEU A 76 -18.52 -11.81 -9.43
N ASN A 77 -18.54 -10.51 -9.19
CA ASN A 77 -19.59 -9.86 -8.42
C ASN A 77 -20.96 -9.86 -9.11
N ASP A 78 -21.01 -9.92 -10.44
CA ASP A 78 -22.25 -9.93 -11.23
C ASP A 78 -22.80 -11.35 -11.40
N THR A 79 -21.94 -12.31 -11.69
CA THR A 79 -22.36 -13.67 -12.09
C THR A 79 -22.16 -14.73 -11.02
N HIS A 80 -21.45 -14.42 -9.95
CA HIS A 80 -21.07 -15.30 -8.84
C HIS A 80 -20.34 -16.60 -9.25
N ASN A 81 -19.93 -16.73 -10.51
CA ASN A 81 -19.19 -17.89 -11.00
C ASN A 81 -18.36 -17.53 -12.22
N VAL A 82 -17.05 -17.48 -12.09
CA VAL A 82 -16.10 -17.06 -13.13
C VAL A 82 -14.82 -17.90 -13.08
N ASP A 83 -14.30 -18.25 -14.25
CA ASP A 83 -12.90 -18.63 -14.39
C ASP A 83 -12.05 -17.34 -14.48
N VAL A 84 -11.43 -16.96 -13.36
CA VAL A 84 -10.61 -15.76 -13.28
C VAL A 84 -9.20 -16.00 -13.86
N SER A 85 -8.46 -14.93 -14.13
CA SER A 85 -7.05 -15.03 -14.51
C SER A 85 -6.19 -15.64 -13.41
N ASP A 86 -5.02 -16.20 -13.77
CA ASP A 86 -4.05 -16.76 -12.81
C ASP A 86 -3.66 -15.71 -11.75
N GLU A 87 -3.50 -14.46 -12.16
CA GLU A 87 -3.12 -13.38 -11.24
C GLU A 87 -4.23 -13.03 -10.26
N THR A 88 -5.48 -12.99 -10.72
CA THR A 88 -6.63 -12.79 -9.83
C THR A 88 -6.76 -13.96 -8.85
N ALA A 89 -6.59 -15.21 -9.30
CA ALA A 89 -6.63 -16.37 -8.43
C ALA A 89 -5.57 -16.32 -7.32
N VAL A 90 -4.31 -16.02 -7.69
CA VAL A 90 -3.20 -15.85 -6.73
C VAL A 90 -3.50 -14.76 -5.70
N LEU A 91 -4.06 -13.63 -6.15
CA LEU A 91 -4.41 -12.54 -5.24
C LEU A 91 -5.57 -12.89 -4.31
N LEU A 92 -6.57 -13.63 -4.79
CA LEU A 92 -7.66 -14.14 -3.97
C LEU A 92 -7.17 -15.14 -2.92
N GLU A 93 -6.27 -16.06 -3.28
CA GLU A 93 -5.64 -16.98 -2.32
C GLU A 93 -4.89 -16.22 -1.22
N ALA A 94 -4.10 -15.21 -1.59
CA ALA A 94 -3.40 -14.36 -0.63
C ALA A 94 -4.38 -13.58 0.27
N ALA A 95 -5.45 -13.03 -0.29
CA ALA A 95 -6.47 -12.31 0.46
C ALA A 95 -7.17 -13.20 1.49
N LEU A 96 -7.54 -14.44 1.13
CA LEU A 96 -8.12 -15.42 2.05
C LEU A 96 -7.15 -15.82 3.17
N GLN A 97 -5.85 -15.91 2.84
CA GLN A 97 -4.82 -16.15 3.85
C GLN A 97 -4.72 -14.99 4.85
N TYR A 98 -4.73 -13.73 4.37
CA TYR A 98 -4.66 -12.56 5.26
C TYR A 98 -5.95 -12.35 6.05
N ASP A 99 -7.12 -12.67 5.49
CA ASP A 99 -8.37 -12.75 6.26
C ASP A 99 -8.24 -13.68 7.47
N ALA A 100 -7.79 -14.90 7.23
CA ALA A 100 -7.61 -15.90 8.28
C ALA A 100 -6.57 -15.46 9.33
N GLN A 101 -5.44 -14.90 8.92
CA GLN A 101 -4.37 -14.41 9.81
C GLN A 101 -4.82 -13.24 10.67
N THR A 102 -5.65 -12.34 10.12
CA THR A 102 -6.15 -11.15 10.81
C THR A 102 -7.48 -11.39 11.55
N ASN A 103 -7.97 -12.64 11.55
CA ASN A 103 -9.25 -13.02 12.15
C ASN A 103 -10.41 -12.16 11.66
N GLY A 104 -10.46 -11.94 10.34
CA GLY A 104 -11.50 -11.19 9.64
C GLY A 104 -11.42 -9.67 9.82
N ALA A 105 -10.32 -9.11 10.31
CA ALA A 105 -10.13 -7.65 10.33
C ALA A 105 -9.78 -7.10 8.94
N PHE A 106 -9.20 -7.92 8.08
CA PHE A 106 -9.11 -7.71 6.64
C PHE A 106 -10.01 -8.73 5.96
N ASP A 107 -11.03 -8.29 5.23
CA ASP A 107 -11.97 -9.16 4.54
C ASP A 107 -12.37 -8.55 3.18
N ILE A 108 -12.05 -9.24 2.11
CA ILE A 108 -12.38 -8.78 0.76
C ILE A 108 -13.86 -8.96 0.39
N THR A 109 -14.65 -9.71 1.16
CA THR A 109 -16.08 -9.90 0.91
C THR A 109 -16.94 -8.72 1.33
N ILE A 110 -16.32 -7.63 1.75
CA ILE A 110 -16.96 -6.42 2.24
C ILE A 110 -17.72 -5.61 1.16
N ALA A 111 -17.63 -5.98 -0.12
CA ALA A 111 -18.20 -5.21 -1.22
C ALA A 111 -19.69 -4.87 -1.06
N PRO A 112 -20.61 -5.73 -0.59
CA PRO A 112 -22.01 -5.36 -0.37
C PRO A 112 -22.18 -4.19 0.58
N ILE A 113 -21.38 -4.15 1.67
CA ILE A 113 -21.37 -3.06 2.65
C ILE A 113 -20.78 -1.78 2.04
N VAL A 114 -19.61 -1.88 1.37
CA VAL A 114 -18.97 -0.74 0.69
C VAL A 114 -19.92 -0.10 -0.32
N ASN A 115 -20.67 -0.90 -1.09
CA ASN A 115 -21.67 -0.42 -2.04
C ASN A 115 -22.84 0.28 -1.34
N ALA A 116 -23.32 -0.24 -0.21
CA ALA A 116 -24.40 0.37 0.56
C ALA A 116 -24.02 1.74 1.13
N TRP A 117 -22.79 1.89 1.63
CA TRP A 117 -22.27 3.17 2.11
C TRP A 117 -21.96 4.15 0.96
N GLY A 118 -21.43 3.68 -0.15
CA GLY A 118 -21.10 4.49 -1.33
C GLY A 118 -20.06 5.59 -1.08
N ILE A 119 -19.22 5.50 -0.04
CA ILE A 119 -18.29 6.56 0.42
C ILE A 119 -17.34 7.05 -0.68
N THR A 120 -16.96 6.16 -1.58
CA THR A 120 -16.05 6.47 -2.70
C THR A 120 -16.78 6.78 -4.01
N THR A 121 -18.08 7.01 -3.97
CA THR A 121 -18.93 7.34 -5.12
C THR A 121 -19.49 8.77 -5.02
N ASP A 122 -20.19 9.21 -6.07
CA ASP A 122 -20.86 10.52 -6.09
C ASP A 122 -22.14 10.60 -5.21
N SER A 123 -22.53 9.49 -4.59
CA SER A 123 -23.78 9.38 -3.82
C SER A 123 -23.60 8.62 -2.51
N PRO A 124 -22.71 9.11 -1.61
CA PRO A 124 -22.52 8.48 -0.29
C PRO A 124 -23.78 8.68 0.57
N ARG A 125 -24.06 7.68 1.40
CA ARG A 125 -25.17 7.73 2.35
C ARG A 125 -24.86 6.96 3.62
N VAL A 126 -25.66 7.17 4.65
CA VAL A 126 -25.69 6.33 5.85
C VAL A 126 -26.75 5.25 5.64
N PRO A 127 -26.39 3.96 5.50
CA PRO A 127 -27.37 2.88 5.37
C PRO A 127 -28.17 2.68 6.65
N GLU A 128 -29.42 2.18 6.53
CA GLU A 128 -30.22 1.81 7.68
C GLU A 128 -29.61 0.63 8.43
N LYS A 129 -29.82 0.57 9.75
CA LYS A 129 -29.24 -0.47 10.60
C LYS A 129 -29.67 -1.89 10.17
N ASP A 130 -30.94 -2.06 9.79
CA ASP A 130 -31.48 -3.35 9.36
C ASP A 130 -30.89 -3.77 8.00
N GLU A 131 -30.62 -2.79 7.11
CA GLU A 131 -29.91 -3.01 5.86
C GLU A 131 -28.50 -3.54 6.11
N ILE A 132 -27.71 -2.86 6.97
CA ILE A 132 -26.36 -3.31 7.32
C ILE A 132 -26.39 -4.72 7.94
N SER A 133 -27.34 -4.97 8.84
CA SER A 133 -27.47 -6.28 9.50
C SER A 133 -27.78 -7.39 8.49
N SER A 134 -28.59 -7.12 7.47
CA SER A 134 -28.86 -8.05 6.39
C SER A 134 -27.63 -8.30 5.53
N LEU A 135 -26.93 -7.23 5.09
CA LEU A 135 -25.74 -7.33 4.24
C LEU A 135 -24.59 -8.06 4.93
N LEU A 136 -24.44 -7.90 6.25
CA LEU A 136 -23.39 -8.59 7.02
C LEU A 136 -23.53 -10.13 6.98
N THR A 137 -24.71 -10.66 6.68
CA THR A 137 -24.89 -12.11 6.52
C THR A 137 -24.17 -12.68 5.30
N HIS A 138 -23.81 -11.82 4.34
CA HIS A 138 -23.10 -12.12 3.10
C HIS A 138 -21.62 -11.72 3.13
N VAL A 139 -21.10 -11.31 4.29
CA VAL A 139 -19.68 -11.00 4.53
C VAL A 139 -19.00 -12.15 5.25
N GLY A 140 -17.80 -12.47 4.83
CA GLY A 140 -16.96 -13.53 5.40
C GLY A 140 -16.36 -14.44 4.32
N SER A 141 -15.08 -14.79 4.47
CA SER A 141 -14.34 -15.61 3.51
C SER A 141 -14.96 -16.99 3.22
N LYS A 142 -15.81 -17.49 4.12
CA LYS A 142 -16.60 -18.73 3.92
C LYS A 142 -17.50 -18.71 2.68
N HIS A 143 -17.82 -17.56 2.16
CA HIS A 143 -18.69 -17.34 0.99
C HIS A 143 -17.92 -17.34 -0.34
N ILE A 144 -16.58 -17.48 -0.30
CA ILE A 144 -15.73 -17.59 -1.50
C ILE A 144 -15.29 -19.05 -1.64
N HIS A 145 -15.54 -19.65 -2.79
CA HIS A 145 -15.11 -21.00 -3.11
C HIS A 145 -14.12 -20.93 -4.27
N LEU A 146 -12.85 -21.21 -3.97
CA LEU A 146 -11.75 -21.14 -4.93
C LEU A 146 -11.23 -22.55 -5.23
N ASN A 147 -11.16 -22.89 -6.53
CA ASN A 147 -10.59 -24.14 -7.01
C ASN A 147 -9.74 -23.88 -8.27
N GLY A 148 -8.46 -23.58 -8.07
CA GLY A 148 -7.61 -23.01 -9.10
C GLY A 148 -8.19 -21.68 -9.57
N ASN A 149 -8.43 -21.55 -10.88
CA ASN A 149 -9.01 -20.33 -11.46
C ASN A 149 -10.54 -20.28 -11.39
N ALA A 150 -11.20 -21.40 -11.09
CA ALA A 150 -12.65 -21.43 -10.94
C ALA A 150 -13.03 -20.84 -9.57
N VAL A 151 -13.73 -19.72 -9.58
CA VAL A 151 -14.18 -18.99 -8.38
C VAL A 151 -15.70 -18.89 -8.38
N THR A 152 -16.30 -19.26 -7.25
CA THR A 152 -17.74 -19.03 -7.00
C THR A 152 -17.92 -18.25 -5.71
N LEU A 153 -18.93 -17.37 -5.71
CA LEU A 153 -19.45 -16.69 -4.54
C LEU A 153 -20.82 -17.24 -4.19
N ASP A 154 -21.16 -17.29 -2.92
CA ASP A 154 -22.54 -17.51 -2.50
C ASP A 154 -23.44 -16.35 -2.94
N ASP A 155 -24.76 -16.56 -3.00
CA ASP A 155 -25.73 -15.55 -3.41
C ASP A 155 -25.63 -14.28 -2.55
N ASP A 156 -25.79 -13.12 -3.18
CA ASP A 156 -25.70 -11.78 -2.58
C ASP A 156 -24.31 -11.40 -1.98
N CYS A 157 -23.30 -12.24 -2.17
CA CYS A 157 -21.92 -11.93 -1.82
C CYS A 157 -21.24 -11.08 -2.91
N GLY A 158 -20.17 -10.40 -2.55
CA GLY A 158 -19.33 -9.66 -3.50
C GLY A 158 -17.98 -9.35 -2.90
N ILE A 159 -16.98 -9.14 -3.76
CA ILE A 159 -15.59 -8.88 -3.34
C ILE A 159 -15.13 -7.48 -3.74
N ASP A 160 -14.28 -6.90 -2.91
CA ASP A 160 -13.54 -5.65 -3.14
C ASP A 160 -12.07 -5.87 -2.80
N LEU A 161 -11.20 -5.69 -3.78
CA LEU A 161 -9.75 -5.85 -3.63
C LEU A 161 -9.00 -4.54 -3.32
N GLY A 162 -9.72 -3.45 -3.02
CA GLY A 162 -9.14 -2.12 -2.79
C GLY A 162 -8.09 -2.06 -1.68
N GLY A 163 -8.18 -2.95 -0.67
CA GLY A 163 -7.22 -3.02 0.44
C GLY A 163 -6.02 -3.96 0.20
N ILE A 164 -5.82 -4.48 -1.04
CA ILE A 164 -4.71 -5.40 -1.34
C ILE A 164 -4.14 -5.22 -2.76
N ALA A 165 -4.94 -4.71 -3.69
CA ALA A 165 -4.56 -4.66 -5.11
C ALA A 165 -3.38 -3.72 -5.39
N LYS A 166 -3.24 -2.61 -4.65
CA LYS A 166 -2.11 -1.69 -4.80
C LYS A 166 -0.81 -2.30 -4.27
N GLY A 167 -0.89 -3.03 -3.16
CA GLY A 167 0.23 -3.82 -2.63
C GLY A 167 0.72 -4.84 -3.65
N TYR A 168 -0.20 -5.60 -4.25
CA TYR A 168 0.12 -6.55 -5.30
C TYR A 168 0.73 -5.89 -6.55
N ALA A 169 0.19 -4.75 -6.96
CA ALA A 169 0.78 -3.98 -8.07
C ALA A 169 2.19 -3.50 -7.74
N SER A 170 2.47 -3.11 -6.50
CA SER A 170 3.80 -2.72 -6.03
C SER A 170 4.79 -3.90 -6.07
N ASP A 171 4.37 -5.11 -5.68
CA ASP A 171 5.18 -6.34 -5.78
C ASP A 171 5.48 -6.67 -7.25
N CYS A 172 4.50 -6.53 -8.15
CA CYS A 172 4.72 -6.70 -9.58
C CYS A 172 5.74 -5.71 -10.13
N VAL A 173 5.71 -4.45 -9.70
CA VAL A 173 6.70 -3.44 -10.09
C VAL A 173 8.08 -3.78 -9.53
N ALA A 174 8.17 -4.20 -8.26
CA ALA A 174 9.42 -4.65 -7.66
C ALA A 174 10.06 -5.79 -8.45
N LYS A 175 9.25 -6.78 -8.87
CA LYS A 175 9.70 -7.87 -9.73
C LYS A 175 10.19 -7.37 -11.09
N ILE A 176 9.48 -6.45 -11.74
CA ILE A 176 9.90 -5.85 -13.02
C ILE A 176 11.24 -5.13 -12.86
N PHE A 177 11.43 -4.38 -11.76
CA PHE A 177 12.69 -3.69 -11.47
C PHE A 177 13.85 -4.70 -11.30
N ALA A 178 13.62 -5.77 -10.54
CA ALA A 178 14.60 -6.84 -10.33
C ALA A 178 14.97 -7.53 -11.66
N ASP A 179 13.98 -7.96 -12.46
CA ASP A 179 14.18 -8.64 -13.74
C ASP A 179 14.91 -7.70 -14.75
N SER A 180 14.60 -6.40 -14.71
CA SER A 180 15.23 -5.38 -15.56
C SER A 180 16.58 -4.90 -15.00
N LYS A 181 17.03 -5.38 -13.83
CA LYS A 181 18.26 -4.95 -13.15
C LYS A 181 18.29 -3.44 -12.86
N VAL A 182 17.17 -2.88 -12.48
CA VAL A 182 17.08 -1.54 -11.88
C VAL A 182 17.57 -1.65 -10.44
N SER A 183 18.60 -0.88 -10.08
CA SER A 183 19.25 -0.91 -8.76
C SER A 183 18.96 0.30 -7.90
N SER A 184 18.23 1.28 -8.44
CA SER A 184 17.84 2.50 -7.73
C SER A 184 16.51 3.00 -8.27
N GLY A 185 15.50 3.08 -7.42
CA GLY A 185 14.17 3.54 -7.80
C GLY A 185 13.25 3.78 -6.62
N CYS A 186 12.23 4.60 -6.86
CA CYS A 186 11.15 4.87 -5.90
C CYS A 186 9.83 4.89 -6.65
N VAL A 187 8.86 4.17 -6.13
CA VAL A 187 7.52 3.97 -6.69
C VAL A 187 6.51 4.36 -5.63
N SER A 188 5.54 5.20 -5.97
CA SER A 188 4.42 5.57 -5.10
C SER A 188 3.11 5.29 -5.82
N LEU A 189 2.32 4.37 -5.31
CA LEU A 189 1.03 3.95 -5.85
C LEU A 189 -0.09 4.33 -4.87
N GLY A 190 -0.37 5.64 -4.74
CA GLY A 190 -1.48 6.11 -3.90
C GLY A 190 -1.35 5.72 -2.41
N GLY A 191 -0.19 5.97 -1.80
CA GLY A 191 0.09 5.64 -0.40
C GLY A 191 0.87 4.33 -0.20
N ASN A 192 0.97 3.48 -1.22
CA ASN A 192 1.86 2.32 -1.24
C ASN A 192 3.19 2.73 -1.87
N VAL A 193 4.24 2.83 -1.08
CA VAL A 193 5.58 3.22 -1.53
C VAL A 193 6.50 2.00 -1.55
N TYR A 194 7.16 1.77 -2.69
CA TYR A 194 8.25 0.82 -2.82
C TYR A 194 9.56 1.55 -3.14
N VAL A 195 10.63 1.21 -2.46
CA VAL A 195 11.96 1.71 -2.77
C VAL A 195 12.89 0.55 -3.11
N CYS A 196 13.60 0.70 -4.24
CA CYS A 196 14.56 -0.25 -4.77
C CYS A 196 15.98 0.29 -4.55
N GLY A 197 16.82 -0.48 -3.88
CA GLY A 197 18.20 -0.12 -3.57
C GLY A 197 18.34 1.20 -2.83
N THR A 198 19.49 1.85 -3.02
CA THR A 198 19.80 3.19 -2.51
C THR A 198 19.60 4.25 -3.59
N LYS A 199 19.58 5.53 -3.18
CA LYS A 199 19.70 6.65 -4.13
C LYS A 199 21.05 6.59 -4.85
N PRO A 200 21.19 7.29 -6.00
CA PRO A 200 22.47 7.32 -6.76
C PRO A 200 23.68 7.84 -5.97
N ASP A 201 23.45 8.59 -4.90
CA ASP A 201 24.49 9.08 -4.00
C ASP A 201 24.88 8.08 -2.90
N GLY A 202 24.26 6.89 -2.89
CA GLY A 202 24.47 5.83 -1.91
C GLY A 202 23.67 5.97 -0.62
N SER A 203 22.88 7.04 -0.44
CA SER A 203 22.03 7.20 0.73
C SER A 203 20.73 6.39 0.63
N SER A 204 20.12 6.06 1.76
CA SER A 204 18.80 5.45 1.81
C SER A 204 17.73 6.41 1.28
N TRP A 205 16.62 5.86 0.81
CA TRP A 205 15.43 6.61 0.46
C TRP A 205 14.77 7.15 1.73
N SER A 206 14.42 8.43 1.74
CA SER A 206 13.62 9.03 2.80
C SER A 206 12.14 8.96 2.38
N VAL A 207 11.39 8.05 2.97
CA VAL A 207 9.95 7.89 2.72
C VAL A 207 9.20 8.69 3.76
N ALA A 208 8.35 9.62 3.30
CA ALA A 208 7.56 10.45 4.19
C ALA A 208 6.29 9.71 4.66
N ILE A 209 5.95 9.85 5.93
CA ILE A 209 4.67 9.47 6.52
C ILE A 209 3.86 10.76 6.64
N GLN A 210 2.73 10.80 5.93
CA GLN A 210 1.84 11.97 5.94
C GLN A 210 1.25 12.19 7.32
N ASP A 211 1.10 13.44 7.72
CA ASP A 211 0.33 13.80 8.89
C ASP A 211 -1.18 13.72 8.58
N PRO A 212 -1.95 12.84 9.25
CA PRO A 212 -3.39 12.72 9.00
C PRO A 212 -4.21 13.99 9.32
N GLN A 213 -3.65 14.94 10.05
CA GLN A 213 -4.32 16.15 10.53
C GLN A 213 -3.88 17.41 9.80
N SER A 214 -2.89 17.32 8.87
CA SER A 214 -2.40 18.47 8.11
C SER A 214 -1.81 18.06 6.76
N ASP A 215 -1.46 19.02 5.92
CA ASP A 215 -0.78 18.79 4.63
C ASP A 215 0.74 18.52 4.79
N ASN A 216 1.24 18.44 6.03
CA ASN A 216 2.65 18.19 6.33
C ASN A 216 2.95 16.70 6.48
N TYR A 217 4.16 16.40 6.85
CA TYR A 217 4.60 15.05 7.19
C TYR A 217 4.77 14.92 8.70
N ALA A 218 4.29 13.80 9.26
CA ALA A 218 4.50 13.47 10.67
C ALA A 218 5.93 13.00 10.91
N ALA A 219 6.46 12.17 10.01
CA ALA A 219 7.80 11.59 10.11
C ALA A 219 8.37 11.27 8.73
N THR A 220 9.66 10.94 8.69
CA THR A 220 10.29 10.27 7.55
C THR A 220 10.97 9.00 8.01
N VAL A 221 10.98 7.96 7.14
CA VAL A 221 11.67 6.70 7.41
C VAL A 221 12.73 6.46 6.34
N ALA A 222 13.97 6.17 6.75
CA ALA A 222 15.07 5.83 5.85
C ALA A 222 14.98 4.36 5.47
N LEU A 223 14.71 4.08 4.19
CA LEU A 223 14.47 2.74 3.67
C LEU A 223 15.38 2.39 2.50
N THR A 224 15.61 1.10 2.32
CA THR A 224 16.32 0.47 1.19
C THR A 224 15.67 -0.88 0.95
N ASP A 225 15.34 -1.20 -0.31
CA ASP A 225 14.70 -2.47 -0.70
C ASP A 225 13.50 -2.84 0.19
N ALA A 226 12.53 -1.93 0.30
CA ALA A 226 11.41 -2.10 1.20
C ALA A 226 10.13 -1.44 0.67
N PHE A 227 9.01 -1.91 1.17
CA PHE A 227 7.69 -1.30 1.01
C PHE A 227 7.35 -0.51 2.28
N ALA A 228 6.71 0.64 2.11
CA ALA A 228 6.04 1.40 3.16
C ALA A 228 4.61 1.65 2.71
N VAL A 229 3.64 1.01 3.36
CA VAL A 229 2.24 1.01 2.95
C VAL A 229 1.40 1.60 4.07
N THR A 230 0.61 2.63 3.75
CA THR A 230 -0.16 3.37 4.74
C THR A 230 -1.66 3.27 4.49
N SER A 231 -2.41 2.88 5.52
CA SER A 231 -3.86 2.99 5.59
C SER A 231 -4.27 4.04 6.64
N GLY A 232 -5.30 4.84 6.33
CA GLY A 232 -5.85 5.83 7.23
C GLY A 232 -7.17 6.42 6.74
N GLY A 233 -8.05 6.74 7.67
CA GLY A 233 -9.41 7.24 7.37
C GLY A 233 -9.48 8.63 6.74
N TYR A 234 -8.41 9.43 6.84
CA TYR A 234 -8.34 10.80 6.35
C TYR A 234 -8.29 10.92 4.82
N GLN A 235 -7.97 9.85 4.10
CA GLN A 235 -7.79 9.88 2.64
C GLN A 235 -9.11 9.99 1.88
N ARG A 236 -10.15 9.28 2.32
CA ARG A 236 -11.47 9.25 1.67
C ARG A 236 -12.56 9.16 2.72
N PHE A 237 -13.43 10.17 2.77
CA PHE A 237 -14.55 10.26 3.71
C PHE A 237 -15.67 11.11 3.13
N PHE A 238 -16.84 11.03 3.73
CA PHE A 238 -17.90 12.01 3.54
C PHE A 238 -18.43 12.50 4.88
N THR A 239 -19.05 13.66 4.87
CA THR A 239 -19.72 14.23 6.06
C THR A 239 -21.23 14.12 5.86
N ALA A 240 -21.92 13.44 6.77
CA ALA A 240 -23.37 13.30 6.75
C ALA A 240 -24.06 14.63 7.16
N GLU A 241 -25.39 14.71 6.96
CA GLU A 241 -26.18 15.91 7.24
C GLU A 241 -26.13 16.36 8.72
N ASP A 242 -25.93 15.42 9.64
CA ASP A 242 -25.77 15.67 11.07
C ASP A 242 -24.36 16.12 11.48
N GLY A 243 -23.43 16.23 10.52
CA GLY A 243 -22.03 16.61 10.74
C GLY A 243 -21.12 15.42 11.08
N THR A 244 -21.62 14.19 11.14
CA THR A 244 -20.79 12.99 11.38
C THR A 244 -19.94 12.69 10.18
N VAL A 245 -18.64 12.43 10.40
CA VAL A 245 -17.68 12.05 9.36
C VAL A 245 -17.56 10.54 9.29
N TYR A 246 -17.76 9.98 8.10
CA TYR A 246 -17.66 8.56 7.81
C TYR A 246 -16.54 8.31 6.79
N GLN A 247 -15.51 7.59 7.20
CA GLN A 247 -14.35 7.24 6.37
C GLN A 247 -14.54 5.90 5.65
N HIS A 248 -13.75 5.66 4.62
CA HIS A 248 -13.96 4.55 3.68
C HIS A 248 -13.55 3.16 4.18
N ILE A 249 -12.76 3.06 5.26
CA ILE A 249 -12.35 1.77 5.82
C ILE A 249 -13.49 1.26 6.70
N ILE A 250 -14.09 0.15 6.33
CA ILE A 250 -15.23 -0.46 7.02
C ILE A 250 -14.72 -1.60 7.90
N ASP A 251 -15.23 -1.70 9.12
CA ASP A 251 -15.04 -2.88 9.96
C ASP A 251 -15.94 -4.03 9.46
N PRO A 252 -15.37 -5.14 8.99
CA PRO A 252 -16.15 -6.26 8.44
C PRO A 252 -17.08 -6.93 9.46
N LYS A 253 -16.82 -6.76 10.75
CA LYS A 253 -17.64 -7.35 11.83
C LYS A 253 -18.89 -6.53 12.14
N THR A 254 -18.82 -5.22 11.95
CA THR A 254 -19.91 -4.32 12.28
C THR A 254 -20.63 -3.75 11.05
N GLY A 255 -19.96 -3.71 9.90
CA GLY A 255 -20.46 -3.09 8.67
C GLY A 255 -20.46 -1.56 8.72
N TYR A 256 -19.84 -0.96 9.71
CA TYR A 256 -19.71 0.51 9.84
C TYR A 256 -18.28 0.96 9.57
N PRO A 257 -18.11 2.22 9.09
CA PRO A 257 -16.80 2.87 9.08
C PRO A 257 -16.10 2.78 10.43
N VAL A 258 -14.83 2.39 10.42
CA VAL A 258 -14.05 2.18 11.63
C VAL A 258 -13.96 3.45 12.46
N GLN A 259 -14.25 3.35 13.74
CA GLN A 259 -13.92 4.37 14.73
C GLN A 259 -12.70 3.89 15.53
N SER A 260 -11.52 4.21 15.02
CA SER A 260 -10.25 3.78 15.59
C SER A 260 -9.66 4.86 16.52
N ASP A 261 -8.89 4.43 17.50
CA ASP A 261 -7.93 5.25 18.24
C ASP A 261 -6.66 5.56 17.41
N LEU A 262 -6.55 4.97 16.20
CA LEU A 262 -5.50 5.23 15.22
C LEU A 262 -5.99 6.22 14.14
N LEU A 263 -5.12 7.16 13.78
CA LEU A 263 -5.28 8.05 12.61
C LEU A 263 -4.71 7.42 11.35
N SER A 264 -3.58 6.71 11.47
CA SER A 264 -2.98 5.95 10.37
C SER A 264 -2.11 4.80 10.88
N VAL A 265 -1.93 3.82 9.99
CA VAL A 265 -1.04 2.67 10.15
C VAL A 265 -0.14 2.60 8.94
N THR A 266 1.18 2.62 9.14
CA THR A 266 2.18 2.40 8.09
C THR A 266 2.93 1.10 8.36
N ILE A 267 2.82 0.13 7.46
CA ILE A 267 3.58 -1.12 7.49
C ILE A 267 4.87 -0.96 6.68
N ILE A 268 6.00 -1.39 7.23
CA ILE A 268 7.28 -1.49 6.53
C ILE A 268 7.67 -2.96 6.44
N ALA A 269 7.78 -3.47 5.21
CA ALA A 269 8.00 -4.90 4.94
C ALA A 269 8.75 -5.12 3.62
N ASP A 270 9.06 -6.38 3.31
CA ASP A 270 9.62 -6.83 2.04
C ASP A 270 8.56 -7.40 1.07
N ASN A 271 7.28 -7.37 1.47
CA ASN A 271 6.12 -7.83 0.68
C ASN A 271 5.03 -6.76 0.68
N GLY A 272 4.76 -6.18 -0.50
CA GLY A 272 3.79 -5.10 -0.67
C GLY A 272 2.34 -5.56 -0.50
N THR A 273 2.00 -6.75 -0.99
CA THR A 273 0.66 -7.34 -0.89
C THR A 273 0.25 -7.56 0.56
N MET A 274 1.14 -8.16 1.36
CA MET A 274 0.94 -8.34 2.80
C MET A 274 0.84 -6.99 3.52
N ALA A 275 1.72 -6.04 3.19
CA ALA A 275 1.74 -4.73 3.84
C ALA A 275 0.44 -3.95 3.60
N ASP A 276 -0.16 -4.05 2.40
CA ASP A 276 -1.44 -3.39 2.06
C ASP A 276 -2.58 -4.00 2.88
N ALA A 277 -2.71 -5.33 2.89
CA ALA A 277 -3.73 -6.04 3.67
C ALA A 277 -3.58 -5.78 5.18
N TYR A 278 -2.36 -5.87 5.71
CA TYR A 278 -2.12 -5.67 7.14
C TYR A 278 -2.26 -4.22 7.58
N SER A 279 -1.92 -3.23 6.76
CA SER A 279 -2.13 -1.82 7.12
C SER A 279 -3.62 -1.53 7.34
N THR A 280 -4.50 -2.10 6.50
CA THR A 280 -5.95 -2.02 6.65
C THR A 280 -6.43 -2.79 7.88
N ALA A 281 -5.99 -4.04 8.05
CA ALA A 281 -6.37 -4.86 9.20
C ALA A 281 -6.00 -4.23 10.53
N LEU A 282 -4.77 -3.73 10.67
CA LEU A 282 -4.30 -3.13 11.91
C LEU A 282 -5.04 -1.82 12.23
N TYR A 283 -5.39 -1.06 11.20
CA TYR A 283 -6.24 0.13 11.38
C TYR A 283 -7.63 -0.23 11.91
N VAL A 284 -8.24 -1.31 11.40
CA VAL A 284 -9.52 -1.86 11.90
C VAL A 284 -9.39 -2.38 13.33
N MET A 285 -8.28 -3.03 13.67
CA MET A 285 -8.04 -3.60 15.00
C MET A 285 -7.89 -2.55 16.11
N GLY A 286 -7.41 -1.33 15.79
CA GLY A 286 -7.04 -0.31 16.77
C GLY A 286 -5.69 -0.57 17.44
N GLU A 287 -5.19 0.40 18.21
CA GLU A 287 -3.83 0.45 18.75
C GLU A 287 -3.41 -0.83 19.47
N LYS A 288 -4.19 -1.20 20.50
CA LYS A 288 -3.81 -2.33 21.36
C LYS A 288 -3.70 -3.63 20.58
N SER A 289 -4.72 -3.96 19.77
CA SER A 289 -4.74 -5.22 19.03
C SER A 289 -3.74 -5.21 17.87
N ALA A 290 -3.48 -4.05 17.26
CA ALA A 290 -2.45 -3.88 16.24
C ALA A 290 -1.05 -4.16 16.80
N ILE A 291 -0.74 -3.67 18.00
CA ILE A 291 0.53 -3.92 18.70
C ILE A 291 0.65 -5.42 19.05
N ASP A 292 -0.41 -6.03 19.58
CA ASP A 292 -0.40 -7.45 19.94
C ASP A 292 -0.25 -8.34 18.68
N PHE A 293 -0.87 -7.95 17.56
CA PHE A 293 -0.68 -8.62 16.27
C PHE A 293 0.76 -8.49 15.77
N TRP A 294 1.32 -7.28 15.79
CA TRP A 294 2.72 -7.09 15.40
C TRP A 294 3.66 -7.93 16.26
N ARG A 295 3.48 -7.99 17.58
CA ARG A 295 4.34 -8.80 18.47
C ARG A 295 4.42 -10.26 18.05
N SER A 296 3.32 -10.82 17.55
CA SER A 296 3.27 -12.20 17.04
C SER A 296 3.85 -12.38 15.63
N HIS A 297 4.10 -11.26 14.90
CA HIS A 297 4.60 -11.24 13.53
C HIS A 297 5.83 -10.33 13.34
N ALA A 298 6.58 -10.04 14.42
CA ALA A 298 7.67 -9.05 14.44
C ALA A 298 8.90 -9.43 13.59
N ASP A 299 8.93 -10.61 13.03
CA ASP A 299 9.90 -11.08 12.04
C ASP A 299 9.48 -10.76 10.59
N GLN A 300 8.19 -10.49 10.34
CA GLN A 300 7.64 -10.28 9.00
C GLN A 300 7.57 -8.80 8.61
N PHE A 301 7.31 -7.90 9.56
CA PHE A 301 7.16 -6.47 9.26
C PHE A 301 7.49 -5.59 10.47
N ASP A 302 7.72 -4.31 10.19
CA ASP A 302 7.77 -3.23 11.17
C ASP A 302 6.56 -2.30 10.97
N VAL A 303 6.19 -1.53 12.00
CA VAL A 303 5.00 -0.66 11.94
C VAL A 303 5.24 0.71 12.55
N VAL A 304 4.60 1.72 11.97
CA VAL A 304 4.41 3.04 12.54
C VAL A 304 2.92 3.30 12.70
N LEU A 305 2.48 3.65 13.90
CA LEU A 305 1.09 3.99 14.23
C LEU A 305 1.01 5.46 14.62
N ILE A 306 0.09 6.21 14.04
CA ILE A 306 -0.25 7.56 14.49
C ILE A 306 -1.59 7.48 15.22
N THR A 307 -1.62 7.93 16.47
CA THR A 307 -2.78 7.80 17.36
C THR A 307 -3.58 9.11 17.45
N THR A 308 -4.84 9.00 17.82
CA THR A 308 -5.74 10.16 18.00
C THR A 308 -5.36 11.07 19.18
N ASP A 309 -4.59 10.56 20.15
CA ASP A 309 -4.09 11.32 21.30
C ASP A 309 -2.71 11.96 21.09
N GLY A 310 -2.19 11.95 19.84
CA GLY A 310 -0.99 12.68 19.45
C GLY A 310 0.32 11.93 19.65
N ARG A 311 0.32 10.61 19.77
CA ARG A 311 1.52 9.78 19.78
C ARG A 311 1.84 9.25 18.39
N LEU A 312 3.13 9.09 18.12
CA LEU A 312 3.65 8.32 16.98
C LEU A 312 4.43 7.13 17.54
N LEU A 313 3.81 5.96 17.46
CA LEU A 313 4.36 4.70 17.96
C LEU A 313 5.09 3.98 16.84
N TYR A 314 6.28 3.44 17.10
CA TYR A 314 7.05 2.72 16.09
C TYR A 314 7.81 1.53 16.67
N THR A 315 8.08 0.55 15.84
CA THR A 315 8.76 -0.68 16.23
C THR A 315 10.27 -0.48 16.42
N PRO A 316 10.93 -1.25 17.31
CA PRO A 316 12.34 -1.02 17.68
C PRO A 316 13.34 -1.03 16.52
N LYS A 317 13.10 -1.83 15.46
CA LYS A 317 13.98 -1.86 14.28
C LYS A 317 14.01 -0.55 13.48
N LEU A 318 13.06 0.35 13.73
CA LEU A 318 12.99 1.66 13.09
C LEU A 318 13.68 2.78 13.89
N SER A 319 14.18 2.51 15.10
CA SER A 319 14.69 3.54 16.01
C SER A 319 15.83 4.41 15.44
N ASP A 320 16.66 3.84 14.57
CA ASP A 320 17.74 4.53 13.87
C ASP A 320 17.39 4.99 12.46
N LYS A 321 16.15 4.75 12.03
CA LYS A 321 15.65 4.99 10.66
C LYS A 321 14.50 5.99 10.59
N ILE A 322 13.77 6.20 11.69
CA ILE A 322 12.63 7.13 11.74
C ILE A 322 13.08 8.48 12.30
N PHE A 323 12.67 9.54 11.62
CA PHE A 323 13.04 10.91 11.97
C PHE A 323 11.80 11.78 12.04
N ASN A 324 11.75 12.64 13.05
CA ASN A 324 10.70 13.64 13.18
C ASN A 324 10.76 14.62 12.01
N SER A 325 9.61 14.94 11.43
CA SER A 325 9.52 15.99 10.40
C SER A 325 9.43 17.38 11.03
N GLU A 326 9.97 18.39 10.35
CA GLU A 326 9.91 19.77 10.80
C GLU A 326 8.43 20.21 10.97
N GLY A 327 8.09 20.70 12.15
CA GLY A 327 6.72 21.12 12.49
C GLY A 327 5.80 20.00 12.99
N SER A 328 6.24 18.75 13.02
CA SER A 328 5.47 17.66 13.63
C SER A 328 5.44 17.80 15.16
N SER A 329 4.25 17.65 15.74
CA SER A 329 4.00 17.78 17.19
C SER A 329 3.76 16.44 17.88
N TYR A 330 3.91 15.32 17.19
CA TYR A 330 3.70 13.98 17.74
C TYR A 330 4.76 13.61 18.78
N ASP A 331 4.33 12.90 19.82
CA ASP A 331 5.22 12.27 20.80
C ASP A 331 5.69 10.91 20.29
N PHE A 332 7.00 10.80 19.99
CA PHE A 332 7.61 9.61 19.41
C PHE A 332 7.91 8.56 20.48
N GLN A 333 7.27 7.40 20.40
CA GLN A 333 7.44 6.32 21.38
C GLN A 333 7.76 4.99 20.68
N VAL A 334 8.73 4.25 21.24
CA VAL A 334 9.04 2.89 20.78
C VAL A 334 8.04 1.91 21.36
N ILE A 335 7.51 1.03 20.52
CA ILE A 335 6.63 -0.07 20.95
C ILE A 335 7.51 -1.14 21.62
N ASP A 336 7.24 -1.44 22.88
CA ASP A 336 7.89 -2.52 23.60
C ASP A 336 7.49 -3.89 23.05
N ARG A 337 8.47 -4.83 23.01
CA ARG A 337 8.25 -6.21 22.57
C ARG A 337 7.48 -7.05 23.60
#